data_04602e01de9d8d60a20cc2130e7cc5a9
#
_entry.id   04602e01de9d8d60a20cc2130e7cc5a9
#
_cell.length_a   1.000
_cell.length_b   1.000
_cell.length_c   1.000
_cell.angle_alpha   90.00
_cell.angle_beta   90.00
_cell.angle_gamma   90.00
#
_symmetry.space_group_name_H-M   'P 1'
#
loop_
_entity.id
_entity.type
_entity.pdbx_description
1 polymer ?
#
loop_
_entity_poly.entity_id
_entity_poly.type
_entity_poly.pdbx_seq_one_letter_code
_entity_poly.pdbx_strand_id
1 'polypeptide(L)'
;MSEEYNDNNGITIENGENEEALTTKAASSGLPPKSDYNPETMKDNITHHLSGMYQQWFLDYASYVILERAVPYIMDGLKPVQRRILHSMKRMDDGRFNKVANIVGHTMQFHPHGDASIKDALVQMGQKNLLIDCQGNWGNILTGDDAAAARYIEARLSKFALDVLFNAKTTEWKLSYDGRNKEPISLPVKFPLLLAQGVEGIAVGLSSKILPHNFNEICDASIHYLHNEPFQLYPDFPTGGSIDVSKYNDGQRGGSVRVRAKIEKRDNKTLAITEIPYGKTTGSPSKPSQFIDSILKAIEKGKIKAR
;
A
#
# COMPACT_ATOMS: atom_id res chain seq x y z
N MET A 1 -39.16 6.42 -17.35
CA MET A 1 -38.82 5.30 -18.25
C MET A 1 -37.53 4.73 -17.70
N SER A 2 -37.65 3.65 -16.98
CA SER A 2 -36.57 2.88 -16.39
C SER A 2 -36.23 1.74 -17.35
N GLU A 3 -35.06 1.76 -17.93
CA GLU A 3 -34.55 0.64 -18.70
C GLU A 3 -33.97 -0.41 -17.75
N GLU A 4 -34.63 -1.56 -17.67
CA GLU A 4 -34.13 -2.76 -17.02
C GLU A 4 -33.04 -3.38 -17.90
N TYR A 5 -31.82 -3.42 -17.37
CA TYR A 5 -30.75 -4.27 -17.95
C TYR A 5 -30.90 -5.68 -17.38
N ASN A 6 -31.34 -6.57 -18.22
CA ASN A 6 -31.50 -7.99 -17.91
C ASN A 6 -30.19 -8.70 -18.27
N ASP A 7 -29.36 -9.02 -17.28
CA ASP A 7 -28.16 -9.82 -17.47
C ASP A 7 -28.46 -11.28 -17.14
N ASN A 8 -28.28 -12.14 -18.14
CA ASN A 8 -28.68 -13.55 -18.16
C ASN A 8 -27.92 -14.48 -17.20
N ASN A 9 -27.31 -14.00 -16.15
CA ASN A 9 -26.57 -14.80 -15.17
C ASN A 9 -27.18 -14.91 -13.77
N GLY A 10 -28.44 -14.62 -13.60
CA GLY A 10 -29.25 -15.08 -12.45
C GLY A 10 -28.76 -14.67 -11.06
N ILE A 11 -28.13 -13.50 -10.88
CA ILE A 11 -27.79 -12.97 -9.55
C ILE A 11 -28.67 -11.74 -9.30
N THR A 12 -29.73 -11.95 -8.54
CA THR A 12 -30.53 -10.86 -7.97
C THR A 12 -29.84 -10.42 -6.68
N ILE A 13 -29.33 -9.20 -6.64
CA ILE A 13 -28.82 -8.59 -5.40
C ILE A 13 -29.98 -7.80 -4.81
N GLU A 14 -30.62 -8.33 -3.77
CA GLU A 14 -31.51 -7.55 -2.93
C GLU A 14 -30.69 -6.64 -2.01
N ASN A 15 -30.80 -5.35 -2.21
CA ASN A 15 -30.25 -4.32 -1.32
C ASN A 15 -31.18 -4.18 -0.10
N GLY A 16 -30.64 -4.41 1.07
CA GLY A 16 -31.26 -3.97 2.32
C GLY A 16 -31.18 -4.99 3.45
N GLU A 17 -30.52 -4.62 4.53
CA GLU A 17 -30.64 -5.13 5.89
C GLU A 17 -29.62 -6.14 6.45
N ASN A 18 -28.38 -6.24 5.93
CA ASN A 18 -27.40 -7.11 6.58
C ASN A 18 -25.97 -6.51 6.76
N GLU A 19 -25.79 -5.18 6.70
CA GLU A 19 -24.45 -4.58 6.91
C GLU A 19 -23.94 -4.68 8.36
N GLU A 20 -24.82 -4.63 9.36
CA GLU A 20 -24.40 -4.68 10.78
C GLU A 20 -23.97 -6.09 11.24
N ALA A 21 -24.50 -7.15 10.63
CA ALA A 21 -24.17 -8.52 11.01
C ALA A 21 -22.83 -9.01 10.46
N LEU A 22 -22.36 -8.43 9.36
CA LEU A 22 -21.06 -8.77 8.74
C LEU A 22 -19.86 -8.14 9.45
N THR A 23 -20.06 -6.95 10.00
CA THR A 23 -18.98 -6.20 10.69
C THR A 23 -18.63 -6.76 12.08
N THR A 24 -19.61 -7.34 12.78
CA THR A 24 -19.40 -7.87 14.14
C THR A 24 -18.75 -9.25 14.17
N LYS A 25 -18.88 -10.06 13.13
CA LYS A 25 -18.24 -11.40 13.08
C LYS A 25 -16.82 -11.40 12.56
N ALA A 26 -16.42 -10.43 11.74
CA ALA A 26 -15.05 -10.33 11.22
C ALA A 26 -14.03 -9.79 12.24
N ALA A 27 -14.48 -9.18 13.31
CA ALA A 27 -13.62 -8.53 14.31
C ALA A 27 -13.06 -9.47 15.40
N SER A 28 -13.49 -10.74 15.48
CA SER A 28 -13.22 -11.58 16.64
C SER A 28 -12.19 -12.70 16.46
N SER A 29 -11.70 -13.01 15.26
CA SER A 29 -10.57 -13.94 15.13
C SER A 29 -9.85 -13.75 13.80
N GLY A 30 -8.55 -13.57 13.83
CA GLY A 30 -7.67 -13.54 12.64
C GLY A 30 -7.42 -14.93 12.02
N LEU A 31 -8.29 -15.88 12.31
CA LEU A 31 -8.38 -17.19 11.64
C LEU A 31 -9.68 -17.22 10.87
N PRO A 32 -9.71 -17.84 9.68
CA PRO A 32 -10.97 -18.13 9.04
C PRO A 32 -11.85 -18.86 10.05
N PRO A 33 -13.18 -18.57 10.10
CA PRO A 33 -14.07 -19.23 11.03
C PRO A 33 -13.82 -20.72 10.91
N LYS A 34 -13.60 -21.39 12.06
CA LYS A 34 -13.57 -22.86 12.08
C LYS A 34 -14.89 -23.25 11.45
N SER A 35 -14.84 -23.90 10.28
CA SER A 35 -16.02 -24.52 9.72
C SER A 35 -16.67 -25.29 10.86
N ASP A 36 -17.98 -25.14 11.06
CA ASP A 36 -18.75 -25.98 11.96
C ASP A 36 -18.69 -27.42 11.41
N TYR A 37 -17.52 -28.03 11.55
CA TYR A 37 -17.25 -29.40 11.19
C TYR A 37 -17.89 -30.26 12.25
N ASN A 38 -19.14 -30.65 12.00
CA ASN A 38 -19.81 -31.67 12.78
C ASN A 38 -19.76 -32.99 11.99
N PRO A 39 -18.94 -33.98 12.43
CA PRO A 39 -18.81 -35.26 11.74
C PRO A 39 -20.13 -36.06 11.70
N GLU A 40 -21.09 -35.79 12.59
CA GLU A 40 -22.37 -36.50 12.65
C GLU A 40 -23.37 -36.03 11.59
N THR A 41 -23.25 -34.77 11.14
CA THR A 41 -24.10 -34.26 10.04
C THR A 41 -23.62 -34.71 8.66
N MET A 42 -22.43 -35.31 8.55
CA MET A 42 -21.93 -35.84 7.29
C MET A 42 -22.55 -37.17 6.85
N LYS A 43 -23.28 -37.86 7.71
CA LYS A 43 -23.87 -39.18 7.33
C LYS A 43 -25.09 -39.05 6.42
N ASP A 44 -25.77 -37.89 6.39
CA ASP A 44 -27.01 -37.73 5.67
C ASP A 44 -26.94 -36.76 4.45
N ASN A 45 -25.85 -36.08 4.20
CA ASN A 45 -25.75 -35.14 3.08
C ASN A 45 -24.37 -35.18 2.40
N ILE A 46 -24.15 -36.17 1.56
CA ILE A 46 -22.99 -36.26 0.65
C ILE A 46 -23.09 -35.24 -0.52
N THR A 47 -24.11 -34.44 -0.59
CA THR A 47 -24.29 -33.40 -1.62
C THR A 47 -24.13 -32.00 -1.06
N HIS A 48 -22.98 -31.69 -0.43
CA HIS A 48 -22.56 -30.31 -0.45
C HIS A 48 -22.11 -29.97 -1.87
N HIS A 49 -22.91 -29.15 -2.54
CA HIS A 49 -22.54 -28.68 -3.86
C HIS A 49 -21.19 -27.95 -3.76
N LEU A 50 -20.19 -28.46 -4.44
CA LEU A 50 -18.84 -27.89 -4.50
C LEU A 50 -18.87 -26.37 -4.81
N SER A 51 -19.87 -25.92 -5.59
CA SER A 51 -20.14 -24.53 -5.89
C SER A 51 -20.42 -23.67 -4.66
N GLY A 52 -21.21 -24.13 -3.69
CA GLY A 52 -21.48 -23.38 -2.44
C GLY A 52 -20.24 -23.24 -1.55
N MET A 53 -19.43 -24.29 -1.46
CA MET A 53 -18.16 -24.23 -0.73
C MET A 53 -17.19 -23.24 -1.39
N TYR A 54 -17.07 -23.27 -2.73
CA TYR A 54 -16.23 -22.32 -3.46
C TYR A 54 -16.70 -20.88 -3.27
N GLN A 55 -18.00 -20.63 -3.33
CA GLN A 55 -18.57 -19.31 -3.14
C GLN A 55 -18.23 -18.77 -1.75
N GLN A 56 -18.49 -19.54 -0.68
CA GLN A 56 -18.20 -19.11 0.69
C GLN A 56 -16.72 -18.88 0.92
N TRP A 57 -15.86 -19.82 0.54
CA TRP A 57 -14.41 -19.68 0.72
C TRP A 57 -13.83 -18.55 -0.11
N PHE A 58 -14.37 -18.32 -1.32
CA PHE A 58 -13.96 -17.21 -2.15
C PHE A 58 -14.30 -15.86 -1.52
N LEU A 59 -15.53 -15.72 -0.98
CA LEU A 59 -15.96 -14.50 -0.30
C LEU A 59 -15.12 -14.24 0.97
N ASP A 60 -14.90 -15.26 1.78
CA ASP A 60 -14.07 -15.15 2.99
C ASP A 60 -12.64 -14.74 2.66
N TYR A 61 -12.04 -15.37 1.65
CA TYR A 61 -10.71 -15.02 1.19
C TYR A 61 -10.65 -13.62 0.57
N ALA A 62 -11.63 -13.26 -0.26
CA ALA A 62 -11.70 -11.94 -0.88
C ALA A 62 -11.83 -10.84 0.18
N SER A 63 -12.73 -11.00 1.15
CA SER A 63 -12.91 -10.09 2.28
C SER A 63 -11.62 -9.95 3.08
N TYR A 64 -10.96 -11.05 3.40
CA TYR A 64 -9.68 -11.05 4.10
C TYR A 64 -8.61 -10.27 3.33
N VAL A 65 -8.46 -10.52 2.02
CA VAL A 65 -7.45 -9.83 1.20
C VAL A 65 -7.75 -8.33 1.09
N ILE A 66 -9.01 -7.93 1.02
CA ILE A 66 -9.41 -6.53 0.98
C ILE A 66 -9.07 -5.84 2.32
N LEU A 67 -9.59 -6.38 3.42
CA LEU A 67 -9.57 -5.72 4.74
C LEU A 67 -8.22 -5.83 5.45
N GLU A 68 -7.55 -7.00 5.34
CA GLU A 68 -6.36 -7.30 6.15
C GLU A 68 -5.04 -7.26 5.36
N ARG A 69 -5.07 -6.90 4.05
CA ARG A 69 -3.85 -6.90 3.24
C ARG A 69 -3.71 -5.73 2.29
N ALA A 70 -4.69 -5.51 1.40
CA ALA A 70 -4.46 -4.70 0.20
C ALA A 70 -4.88 -3.23 0.36
N VAL A 71 -5.98 -2.97 1.06
CA VAL A 71 -6.56 -1.64 1.18
C VAL A 71 -6.05 -0.95 2.44
N PRO A 72 -5.55 0.29 2.34
CA PRO A 72 -5.16 1.08 3.51
C PRO A 72 -6.40 1.55 4.27
N TYR A 73 -6.29 1.66 5.59
CA TYR A 73 -7.34 2.25 6.40
C TYR A 73 -7.32 3.77 6.27
N ILE A 74 -8.48 4.39 6.06
CA ILE A 74 -8.57 5.82 5.75
C ILE A 74 -8.06 6.72 6.88
N MET A 75 -8.25 6.32 8.13
CA MET A 75 -7.90 7.15 9.28
C MET A 75 -6.39 7.30 9.49
N ASP A 76 -5.59 6.29 9.15
CA ASP A 76 -4.14 6.35 9.32
C ASP A 76 -3.36 6.16 8.02
N GLY A 77 -4.03 5.87 6.91
CA GLY A 77 -3.40 5.68 5.60
C GLY A 77 -2.52 4.42 5.51
N LEU A 78 -2.62 3.50 6.45
CA LEU A 78 -1.73 2.35 6.57
C LEU A 78 -2.45 1.04 6.24
N LYS A 79 -1.73 0.15 5.59
CA LYS A 79 -2.11 -1.26 5.51
C LYS A 79 -1.85 -1.95 6.85
N PRO A 80 -2.57 -3.03 7.20
CA PRO A 80 -2.37 -3.73 8.47
C PRO A 80 -0.91 -4.11 8.76
N VAL A 81 -0.17 -4.62 7.77
CA VAL A 81 1.24 -4.96 7.95
C VAL A 81 2.10 -3.74 8.30
N GLN A 82 1.86 -2.60 7.68
CA GLN A 82 2.59 -1.35 7.94
C GLN A 82 2.33 -0.84 9.36
N ARG A 83 1.06 -0.87 9.79
CA ARG A 83 0.66 -0.49 11.15
C ARG A 83 1.31 -1.39 12.20
N ARG A 84 1.34 -2.70 11.97
CA ARG A 84 1.98 -3.69 12.83
C ARG A 84 3.50 -3.51 12.91
N ILE A 85 4.16 -3.15 11.80
CA ILE A 85 5.58 -2.81 11.78
C ILE A 85 5.84 -1.57 12.65
N LEU A 86 5.12 -0.48 12.45
CA LEU A 86 5.29 0.75 13.23
C LEU A 86 5.00 0.53 14.71
N HIS A 87 3.97 -0.27 15.03
CA HIS A 87 3.67 -0.67 16.41
C HIS A 87 4.83 -1.47 17.03
N SER A 88 5.39 -2.43 16.29
CA SER A 88 6.54 -3.22 16.74
C SER A 88 7.76 -2.34 16.96
N MET A 89 8.06 -1.44 16.02
CA MET A 89 9.16 -0.49 16.16
C MET A 89 8.97 0.41 17.38
N LYS A 90 7.73 0.87 17.67
CA LYS A 90 7.45 1.68 18.85
C LYS A 90 7.65 0.91 20.17
N ARG A 91 7.31 -0.37 20.20
CA ARG A 91 7.55 -1.22 21.37
C ARG A 91 9.03 -1.49 21.62
N MET A 92 9.83 -1.49 20.57
CA MET A 92 11.29 -1.71 20.63
C MET A 92 12.08 -0.41 20.75
N ASP A 93 11.41 0.75 20.72
CA ASP A 93 12.05 2.06 20.60
C ASP A 93 12.83 2.43 21.87
N ASP A 94 14.15 2.47 21.72
CA ASP A 94 15.10 2.95 22.72
C ASP A 94 15.97 4.10 22.15
N GLY A 95 15.57 4.66 21.01
CA GLY A 95 16.28 5.72 20.28
C GLY A 95 17.42 5.24 19.39
N ARG A 96 17.83 3.97 19.48
CA ARG A 96 18.90 3.38 18.68
C ARG A 96 18.37 2.70 17.43
N PHE A 97 19.25 2.47 16.47
CA PHE A 97 18.95 1.64 15.31
C PHE A 97 18.83 0.17 15.71
N ASN A 98 17.81 -0.51 15.19
CA ASN A 98 17.59 -1.93 15.33
C ASN A 98 17.79 -2.65 14.00
N LYS A 99 18.37 -3.85 14.01
CA LYS A 99 18.43 -4.69 12.82
C LYS A 99 17.02 -4.94 12.27
N VAL A 100 16.87 -4.82 10.96
CA VAL A 100 15.59 -5.12 10.29
C VAL A 100 15.13 -6.54 10.59
N ALA A 101 16.06 -7.50 10.70
CA ALA A 101 15.73 -8.87 11.09
C ALA A 101 15.04 -8.96 12.46
N ASN A 102 15.46 -8.14 13.44
CA ASN A 102 14.85 -8.10 14.78
C ASN A 102 13.46 -7.46 14.74
N ILE A 103 13.31 -6.38 13.96
CA ILE A 103 12.00 -5.71 13.77
C ILE A 103 11.02 -6.68 13.11
N VAL A 104 11.45 -7.39 12.06
CA VAL A 104 10.63 -8.40 11.38
C VAL A 104 10.21 -9.49 12.34
N GLY A 105 11.15 -10.08 13.10
CA GLY A 105 10.87 -11.12 14.09
C GLY A 105 9.88 -10.64 15.17
N HIS A 106 10.05 -9.41 15.67
CA HIS A 106 9.10 -8.82 16.63
C HIS A 106 7.72 -8.59 16.02
N THR A 107 7.65 -8.19 14.74
CA THR A 107 6.37 -7.95 14.04
C THR A 107 5.57 -9.24 13.83
N MET A 108 6.22 -10.38 13.71
CA MET A 108 5.54 -11.69 13.55
C MET A 108 4.62 -12.04 14.73
N GLN A 109 4.80 -11.43 15.91
CA GLN A 109 3.86 -11.55 17.03
C GLN A 109 2.47 -10.98 16.74
N PHE A 110 2.36 -10.11 15.76
CA PHE A 110 1.13 -9.42 15.36
C PHE A 110 0.67 -9.81 13.95
N HIS A 111 1.60 -10.25 13.09
CA HIS A 111 1.33 -10.49 11.68
C HIS A 111 1.56 -11.96 11.32
N PRO A 112 0.49 -12.76 11.10
CA PRO A 112 0.58 -14.22 10.89
C PRO A 112 0.97 -14.58 9.45
N HIS A 113 1.96 -13.90 8.89
CA HIS A 113 2.45 -14.13 7.53
C HIS A 113 3.98 -14.23 7.52
N GLY A 114 4.55 -14.69 6.39
CA GLY A 114 5.98 -14.88 6.24
C GLY A 114 6.81 -13.61 6.45
N ASP A 115 7.98 -13.76 7.02
CA ASP A 115 8.98 -12.74 7.33
C ASP A 115 9.39 -11.91 6.09
N ALA A 116 9.43 -12.53 4.91
CA ALA A 116 9.74 -11.85 3.66
C ALA A 116 8.74 -10.71 3.37
N SER A 117 7.43 -10.94 3.57
CA SER A 117 6.40 -9.93 3.33
C SER A 117 6.51 -8.73 4.29
N ILE A 118 6.90 -8.99 5.55
CA ILE A 118 7.13 -7.94 6.55
C ILE A 118 8.39 -7.14 6.19
N LYS A 119 9.49 -7.83 5.81
CA LYS A 119 10.71 -7.18 5.35
C LYS A 119 10.44 -6.26 4.16
N ASP A 120 9.75 -6.75 3.14
CA ASP A 120 9.48 -5.98 1.93
C ASP A 120 8.61 -4.75 2.21
N ALA A 121 7.60 -4.88 3.08
CA ALA A 121 6.79 -3.76 3.53
C ALA A 121 7.64 -2.72 4.30
N LEU A 122 8.51 -3.16 5.20
CA LEU A 122 9.41 -2.28 5.96
C LEU A 122 10.40 -1.56 5.03
N VAL A 123 10.97 -2.27 4.04
CA VAL A 123 11.86 -1.65 3.04
C VAL A 123 11.13 -0.58 2.23
N GLN A 124 9.93 -0.88 1.73
CA GLN A 124 9.13 0.10 0.99
C GLN A 124 8.80 1.34 1.83
N MET A 125 8.50 1.17 3.12
CA MET A 125 8.26 2.30 4.04
C MET A 125 9.54 3.10 4.27
N GLY A 126 10.68 2.44 4.44
CA GLY A 126 11.97 3.09 4.65
C GLY A 126 12.41 3.90 3.43
N GLN A 127 12.20 3.39 2.21
CA GLN A 127 12.54 4.08 0.96
C GLN A 127 11.73 5.37 0.73
N LYS A 128 10.63 5.58 1.45
CA LYS A 128 9.84 6.83 1.42
C LYS A 128 10.45 7.95 2.28
N ASN A 129 11.46 7.66 3.10
CA ASN A 129 12.21 8.61 3.92
C ASN A 129 11.33 9.56 4.79
N LEU A 130 10.20 9.06 5.30
CA LEU A 130 9.27 9.87 6.09
C LEU A 130 9.16 9.37 7.55
N LEU A 131 8.78 8.11 7.72
CA LEU A 131 8.47 7.55 9.03
C LEU A 131 9.63 6.77 9.66
N ILE A 132 10.60 6.37 8.86
CA ILE A 132 11.68 5.47 9.25
C ILE A 132 13.02 6.06 8.84
N ASP A 133 13.92 6.21 9.82
CA ASP A 133 15.33 6.46 9.57
C ASP A 133 16.01 5.16 9.19
N CYS A 134 16.72 5.15 8.09
CA CYS A 134 17.34 3.98 7.50
C CYS A 134 18.87 4.04 7.60
N GLN A 135 19.49 2.90 7.93
CA GLN A 135 20.95 2.73 7.92
C GLN A 135 21.36 1.49 7.15
N GLY A 136 22.35 1.62 6.28
CA GLY A 136 22.80 0.57 5.37
C GLY A 136 22.22 0.70 3.96
N ASN A 137 22.29 -0.37 3.18
CA ASN A 137 21.79 -0.40 1.80
C ASN A 137 20.31 -0.81 1.74
N TRP A 138 19.43 0.17 1.58
CA TRP A 138 17.98 -0.02 1.47
C TRP A 138 17.48 -0.13 0.02
N GLY A 139 18.40 -0.37 -0.93
CA GLY A 139 18.08 -0.36 -2.36
C GLY A 139 18.01 1.05 -2.93
N ASN A 140 17.58 1.13 -4.18
CA ASN A 140 17.49 2.42 -4.86
C ASN A 140 16.24 2.45 -5.77
N ILE A 141 15.32 3.37 -5.49
CA ILE A 141 14.08 3.52 -6.26
C ILE A 141 14.30 3.97 -7.71
N LEU A 142 15.44 4.63 -8.00
CA LEU A 142 15.76 5.09 -9.36
C LEU A 142 16.35 3.98 -10.23
N THR A 143 17.23 3.15 -9.67
CA THR A 143 17.83 2.02 -10.38
C THR A 143 17.00 0.75 -10.29
N GLY A 144 16.16 0.63 -9.25
CA GLY A 144 15.40 -0.57 -8.97
C GLY A 144 16.20 -1.64 -8.23
N ASP A 145 17.38 -1.30 -7.68
CA ASP A 145 18.17 -2.23 -6.87
C ASP A 145 17.42 -2.63 -5.61
N ASP A 146 17.58 -3.89 -5.24
CA ASP A 146 17.00 -4.43 -4.02
C ASP A 146 17.77 -3.97 -2.78
N ALA A 147 17.08 -3.93 -1.65
CA ALA A 147 17.71 -3.74 -0.36
C ALA A 147 18.55 -4.97 0.02
N ALA A 148 19.60 -4.75 0.80
CA ALA A 148 20.39 -5.80 1.39
C ALA A 148 19.55 -6.73 2.28
N ALA A 149 20.11 -7.87 2.66
CA ALA A 149 19.44 -8.79 3.57
C ALA A 149 19.16 -8.13 4.93
N ALA A 150 18.03 -8.50 5.55
CA ALA A 150 17.51 -7.90 6.80
C ALA A 150 18.55 -7.89 7.96
N ARG A 151 19.52 -8.79 7.95
CA ARG A 151 20.60 -8.84 8.94
C ARG A 151 21.66 -7.74 8.80
N TYR A 152 21.73 -7.07 7.65
CA TYR A 152 22.75 -6.06 7.38
C TYR A 152 22.22 -4.61 7.49
N ILE A 153 20.94 -4.40 7.33
CA ILE A 153 20.30 -3.08 7.36
C ILE A 153 19.62 -2.83 8.70
N GLU A 154 19.55 -1.58 9.07
CA GLU A 154 19.03 -1.15 10.37
C GLU A 154 18.00 -0.03 10.19
N ALA A 155 17.06 0.03 11.11
CA ALA A 155 15.99 1.02 11.11
C ALA A 155 15.67 1.50 12.52
N ARG A 156 15.16 2.72 12.61
CA ARG A 156 14.47 3.26 13.79
C ARG A 156 13.32 4.15 13.34
N LEU A 157 12.40 4.45 14.24
CA LEU A 157 11.38 5.45 13.97
C LEU A 157 12.03 6.84 13.82
N SER A 158 11.60 7.60 12.82
CA SER A 158 12.01 8.99 12.69
C SER A 158 11.40 9.82 13.83
N LYS A 159 12.03 10.96 14.16
CA LYS A 159 11.46 11.90 15.13
C LYS A 159 10.07 12.35 14.71
N PHE A 160 9.89 12.60 13.43
CA PHE A 160 8.58 12.93 12.85
C PHE A 160 7.53 11.84 13.11
N ALA A 161 7.88 10.55 12.89
CA ALA A 161 6.96 9.44 13.16
C ALA A 161 6.56 9.37 14.64
N LEU A 162 7.51 9.58 15.56
CA LEU A 162 7.24 9.59 17.00
C LEU A 162 6.27 10.70 17.40
N ASP A 163 6.39 11.87 16.78
CA ASP A 163 5.56 13.04 17.08
C ASP A 163 4.15 12.95 16.49
N VAL A 164 3.99 12.30 15.31
CA VAL A 164 2.73 12.36 14.56
C VAL A 164 1.90 11.09 14.58
N LEU A 165 2.49 9.91 14.84
CA LEU A 165 1.77 8.64 14.72
C LEU A 165 1.21 8.12 16.05
N PHE A 166 1.81 8.47 17.18
CA PHE A 166 1.53 7.79 18.44
C PHE A 166 0.89 8.72 19.47
N ASN A 167 -0.26 8.30 19.98
CA ASN A 167 -0.92 8.91 21.11
C ASN A 167 -1.68 7.83 21.89
N ALA A 168 -1.13 7.42 23.02
CA ALA A 168 -1.69 6.33 23.82
C ALA A 168 -3.12 6.60 24.32
N LYS A 169 -3.50 7.89 24.49
CA LYS A 169 -4.82 8.27 25.00
C LYS A 169 -5.95 8.13 23.97
N THR A 170 -5.60 8.21 22.67
CA THR A 170 -6.58 8.17 21.57
C THR A 170 -6.45 6.91 20.71
N THR A 171 -5.51 6.01 21.03
CA THR A 171 -5.34 4.74 20.32
C THR A 171 -6.34 3.71 20.82
N GLU A 172 -7.11 3.14 19.90
CA GLU A 172 -7.97 1.99 20.16
C GLU A 172 -7.20 0.69 19.92
N TRP A 173 -7.40 -0.28 20.80
CA TRP A 173 -6.65 -1.52 20.84
C TRP A 173 -7.53 -2.73 20.60
N LYS A 174 -7.02 -3.70 19.85
CA LYS A 174 -7.59 -5.05 19.73
C LYS A 174 -6.57 -6.11 20.13
N LEU A 175 -7.02 -7.34 20.37
CA LEU A 175 -6.10 -8.46 20.57
C LEU A 175 -5.42 -8.84 19.25
N SER A 176 -4.15 -9.28 19.34
CA SER A 176 -3.44 -9.91 18.24
C SER A 176 -4.11 -11.22 17.82
N TYR A 177 -3.75 -11.73 16.65
CA TYR A 177 -4.33 -12.96 16.09
C TYR A 177 -4.24 -14.18 17.01
N ASP A 178 -3.23 -14.22 17.89
CA ASP A 178 -3.01 -15.29 18.88
C ASP A 178 -3.60 -14.98 20.27
N GLY A 179 -4.21 -13.79 20.44
CA GLY A 179 -4.79 -13.32 21.69
C GLY A 179 -3.80 -12.95 22.79
N ARG A 180 -2.50 -13.05 22.55
CA ARG A 180 -1.47 -12.85 23.60
C ARG A 180 -1.06 -11.41 23.77
N ASN A 181 -1.16 -10.62 22.72
CA ASN A 181 -0.73 -9.23 22.68
C ASN A 181 -1.89 -8.30 22.29
N LYS A 182 -1.70 -7.00 22.48
CA LYS A 182 -2.59 -5.97 21.95
C LYS A 182 -1.93 -5.26 20.78
N GLU A 183 -2.67 -5.03 19.72
CA GLU A 183 -2.27 -4.23 18.58
C GLU A 183 -3.24 -3.08 18.34
N PRO A 184 -2.80 -1.93 17.78
CA PRO A 184 -3.69 -0.82 17.48
C PRO A 184 -4.63 -1.16 16.33
N ILE A 185 -5.91 -0.79 16.45
CA ILE A 185 -6.89 -0.87 15.36
C ILE A 185 -6.49 0.13 14.27
N SER A 186 -6.19 1.38 14.67
CA SER A 186 -5.62 2.42 13.83
C SER A 186 -4.64 3.26 14.64
N LEU A 187 -3.70 3.93 13.98
CA LEU A 187 -2.83 4.91 14.62
C LEU A 187 -3.45 6.31 14.51
N PRO A 188 -3.39 7.13 15.57
CA PRO A 188 -3.96 8.48 15.58
C PRO A 188 -3.06 9.47 14.85
N VAL A 189 -2.94 9.33 13.53
CA VAL A 189 -2.08 10.16 12.68
C VAL A 189 -2.59 11.60 12.63
N LYS A 190 -1.69 12.56 12.80
CA LYS A 190 -2.03 13.99 12.91
C LYS A 190 -2.06 14.74 11.59
N PHE A 191 -1.82 14.09 10.47
CA PHE A 191 -1.86 14.70 9.13
C PHE A 191 -2.25 13.66 8.06
N PRO A 192 -2.60 14.05 6.83
CA PRO A 192 -3.03 13.14 5.77
C PRO A 192 -1.90 12.22 5.23
N LEU A 193 -1.45 11.26 6.03
CA LEU A 193 -0.36 10.34 5.71
C LEU A 193 -0.61 9.56 4.42
N LEU A 194 -1.86 9.18 4.16
CA LEU A 194 -2.25 8.46 2.97
C LEU A 194 -1.87 9.19 1.69
N LEU A 195 -2.09 10.50 1.64
CA LEU A 195 -1.73 11.34 0.50
C LEU A 195 -0.22 11.56 0.40
N ALA A 196 0.46 11.76 1.54
CA ALA A 196 1.91 11.97 1.54
C ALA A 196 2.69 10.75 1.04
N GLN A 197 2.29 9.56 1.47
CA GLN A 197 3.00 8.34 1.10
C GLN A 197 2.52 7.74 -0.23
N GLY A 198 1.27 7.98 -0.60
CA GLY A 198 0.62 7.22 -1.63
C GLY A 198 0.55 5.74 -1.28
N VAL A 199 -0.34 5.00 -1.91
CA VAL A 199 -0.46 3.56 -1.72
C VAL A 199 -0.94 2.90 -2.99
N GLU A 200 -0.45 1.71 -3.24
CA GLU A 200 -0.96 0.82 -4.29
C GLU A 200 -1.24 -0.54 -3.67
N GLY A 201 -2.41 -1.10 -3.95
CA GLY A 201 -2.82 -2.40 -3.47
C GLY A 201 -3.74 -3.09 -4.44
N ILE A 202 -3.50 -4.38 -4.66
CA ILE A 202 -4.31 -5.25 -5.50
C ILE A 202 -4.99 -6.27 -4.59
N ALA A 203 -6.31 -6.28 -4.61
CA ALA A 203 -7.14 -7.23 -3.90
C ALA A 203 -7.93 -8.10 -4.89
N VAL A 204 -8.83 -8.91 -4.38
CA VAL A 204 -9.76 -9.68 -5.21
C VAL A 204 -10.93 -8.77 -5.60
N GLY A 205 -11.13 -8.56 -6.90
CA GLY A 205 -12.20 -7.70 -7.43
C GLY A 205 -11.98 -6.18 -7.26
N LEU A 206 -11.03 -5.77 -6.44
CA LEU A 206 -10.73 -4.36 -6.14
C LEU A 206 -9.22 -4.07 -6.28
N SER A 207 -8.91 -2.85 -6.64
CA SER A 207 -7.56 -2.31 -6.55
C SER A 207 -7.61 -0.88 -6.04
N SER A 208 -6.65 -0.49 -5.21
CA SER A 208 -6.46 0.89 -4.78
C SER A 208 -5.17 1.43 -5.35
N LYS A 209 -5.21 2.65 -5.86
CA LYS A 209 -4.02 3.38 -6.33
C LYS A 209 -4.16 4.84 -5.97
N ILE A 210 -3.50 5.23 -4.90
CA ILE A 210 -3.42 6.61 -4.44
C ILE A 210 -1.99 7.08 -4.69
N LEU A 211 -1.84 8.12 -5.49
CA LEU A 211 -0.55 8.67 -5.84
C LEU A 211 0.01 9.50 -4.68
N PRO A 212 1.33 9.55 -4.48
CA PRO A 212 1.94 10.41 -3.47
C PRO A 212 1.80 11.88 -3.86
N HIS A 213 1.85 12.76 -2.86
CA HIS A 213 1.76 14.21 -3.02
C HIS A 213 2.89 14.88 -2.23
N ASN A 214 3.20 16.11 -2.57
CA ASN A 214 4.19 16.90 -1.86
C ASN A 214 3.73 17.19 -0.43
N PHE A 215 4.63 16.97 0.53
CA PHE A 215 4.33 17.12 1.95
C PHE A 215 3.93 18.57 2.32
N ASN A 216 4.63 19.57 1.77
CA ASN A 216 4.35 20.97 2.06
C ASN A 216 2.99 21.37 1.46
N GLU A 217 2.71 20.95 0.22
CA GLU A 217 1.41 21.22 -0.43
C GLU A 217 0.25 20.56 0.32
N ILE A 218 0.45 19.38 0.92
CA ILE A 218 -0.56 18.73 1.77
C ILE A 218 -0.83 19.57 3.03
N CYS A 219 0.23 20.10 3.66
CA CYS A 219 0.07 20.97 4.83
C CYS A 219 -0.68 22.24 4.47
N ASP A 220 -0.33 22.89 3.37
CA ASP A 220 -1.01 24.10 2.88
C ASP A 220 -2.48 23.80 2.53
N ALA A 221 -2.73 22.71 1.79
CA ALA A 221 -4.09 22.26 1.47
C ALA A 221 -4.92 21.97 2.74
N SER A 222 -4.29 21.40 3.77
CA SER A 222 -4.95 21.14 5.06
C SER A 222 -5.33 22.43 5.77
N ILE A 223 -4.48 23.45 5.72
CA ILE A 223 -4.76 24.77 6.28
C ILE A 223 -5.94 25.42 5.53
N HIS A 224 -5.90 25.43 4.19
CA HIS A 224 -7.00 25.97 3.38
C HIS A 224 -8.32 25.24 3.64
N TYR A 225 -8.27 23.90 3.75
CA TYR A 225 -9.45 23.11 4.09
C TYR A 225 -10.07 23.50 5.44
N LEU A 226 -9.24 23.69 6.47
CA LEU A 226 -9.72 24.12 7.79
C LEU A 226 -10.29 25.54 7.82
N HIS A 227 -9.84 26.40 6.91
CA HIS A 227 -10.37 27.76 6.71
C HIS A 227 -11.58 27.80 5.78
N ASN A 228 -12.02 26.67 5.23
CA ASN A 228 -13.05 26.57 4.17
C ASN A 228 -12.70 27.36 2.90
N GLU A 229 -11.42 27.43 2.57
CA GLU A 229 -10.89 28.07 1.38
C GLU A 229 -10.69 27.02 0.26
N PRO A 230 -10.87 27.43 -1.02
CA PRO A 230 -10.59 26.52 -2.13
C PRO A 230 -9.09 26.22 -2.24
N PHE A 231 -8.75 24.97 -2.53
CA PHE A 231 -7.37 24.56 -2.79
C PHE A 231 -7.32 23.59 -3.97
N GLN A 232 -6.13 23.41 -4.53
CA GLN A 232 -5.83 22.39 -5.52
C GLN A 232 -4.63 21.58 -5.04
N LEU A 233 -4.69 20.25 -5.15
CA LEU A 233 -3.62 19.35 -4.77
C LEU A 233 -3.41 18.34 -5.89
N TYR A 234 -2.18 18.28 -6.40
CA TYR A 234 -1.80 17.36 -7.47
C TYR A 234 -0.76 16.37 -7.01
N PRO A 235 -0.75 15.15 -7.60
CA PRO A 235 0.29 14.17 -7.31
C PRO A 235 1.69 14.72 -7.58
N ASP A 236 2.64 14.38 -6.69
CA ASP A 236 4.06 14.68 -6.83
C ASP A 236 4.88 13.43 -6.56
N PHE A 237 6.01 13.29 -7.24
CA PHE A 237 6.77 12.04 -7.25
C PHE A 237 8.22 12.25 -6.82
N PRO A 238 8.76 11.37 -5.96
CA PRO A 238 10.15 11.47 -5.49
C PRO A 238 11.19 11.25 -6.61
N THR A 239 10.77 10.70 -7.76
CA THR A 239 11.65 10.50 -8.93
C THR A 239 11.70 11.72 -9.84
N GLY A 240 10.93 12.77 -9.56
CA GLY A 240 10.82 13.97 -10.39
C GLY A 240 10.04 13.75 -11.69
N GLY A 241 10.36 14.52 -12.70
CA GLY A 241 9.68 14.52 -13.99
C GLY A 241 8.59 15.60 -14.08
N SER A 242 7.91 15.63 -15.22
CA SER A 242 6.76 16.51 -15.48
C SER A 242 5.47 15.73 -15.45
N ILE A 243 4.43 16.28 -14.87
CA ILE A 243 3.10 15.66 -14.81
C ILE A 243 2.09 16.50 -15.62
N ASP A 244 1.29 15.82 -16.44
CA ASP A 244 0.12 16.39 -17.10
C ASP A 244 -1.12 15.92 -16.33
N VAL A 245 -1.76 16.86 -15.66
CA VAL A 245 -2.92 16.64 -14.78
C VAL A 245 -4.24 17.01 -15.43
N SER A 246 -4.26 17.35 -16.72
CA SER A 246 -5.46 17.80 -17.44
C SER A 246 -6.64 16.84 -17.38
N LYS A 247 -6.37 15.55 -17.13
CA LYS A 247 -7.35 14.48 -16.99
C LYS A 247 -7.33 13.81 -15.61
N TYR A 248 -6.79 14.49 -14.61
CA TYR A 248 -6.65 13.92 -13.26
C TYR A 248 -7.99 13.67 -12.59
N ASN A 249 -8.97 14.55 -12.84
CA ASN A 249 -10.32 14.47 -12.28
C ASN A 249 -10.33 14.27 -10.75
N ASP A 250 -9.43 14.97 -10.06
CA ASP A 250 -9.28 14.92 -8.59
C ASP A 250 -9.18 13.50 -8.02
N GLY A 251 -8.51 12.61 -8.73
CA GLY A 251 -8.33 11.21 -8.32
C GLY A 251 -9.57 10.31 -8.44
N GLN A 252 -10.68 10.83 -8.97
CA GLN A 252 -11.90 10.06 -9.15
C GLN A 252 -11.76 9.00 -10.25
N ARG A 253 -12.66 8.03 -10.22
CA ARG A 253 -12.67 6.93 -11.20
C ARG A 253 -12.69 7.47 -12.65
N GLY A 254 -11.82 6.91 -13.48
CA GLY A 254 -11.64 7.34 -14.88
C GLY A 254 -10.65 8.48 -15.07
N GLY A 255 -10.17 9.10 -13.98
CA GLY A 255 -9.08 10.07 -14.03
C GLY A 255 -7.76 9.42 -14.45
N SER A 256 -6.89 10.21 -15.07
CA SER A 256 -5.55 9.75 -15.47
C SER A 256 -4.54 10.88 -15.42
N VAL A 257 -3.30 10.52 -15.11
CA VAL A 257 -2.16 11.43 -15.17
C VAL A 257 -1.14 10.89 -16.16
N ARG A 258 -0.42 11.79 -16.83
CA ARG A 258 0.67 11.42 -17.72
C ARG A 258 1.98 11.97 -17.16
N VAL A 259 2.88 11.08 -16.79
CA VAL A 259 4.20 11.46 -16.27
C VAL A 259 5.23 11.34 -17.40
N ARG A 260 6.10 12.33 -17.50
CA ARG A 260 7.16 12.40 -18.51
C ARG A 260 8.51 12.62 -17.83
N ALA A 261 9.56 12.06 -18.45
CA ALA A 261 10.92 12.35 -18.07
C ALA A 261 11.26 13.84 -18.30
N LYS A 262 12.14 14.39 -17.48
CA LYS A 262 12.77 15.66 -17.76
C LYS A 262 13.98 15.44 -18.65
N ILE A 263 14.01 16.12 -19.78
CA ILE A 263 15.06 15.99 -20.77
C ILE A 263 15.72 17.35 -20.98
N GLU A 264 17.03 17.40 -20.81
CA GLU A 264 17.82 18.60 -20.97
C GLU A 264 18.82 18.46 -22.12
N LYS A 265 18.97 19.50 -22.92
CA LYS A 265 20.00 19.56 -23.95
C LYS A 265 21.31 20.00 -23.31
N ARG A 266 22.31 19.10 -23.26
CA ARG A 266 23.65 19.43 -22.76
C ARG A 266 24.50 20.12 -23.82
N ASP A 267 24.42 19.65 -25.04
CA ASP A 267 25.13 20.23 -26.19
C ASP A 267 24.35 19.96 -27.51
N ASN A 268 24.94 20.27 -28.66
CA ASN A 268 24.26 20.09 -29.96
C ASN A 268 24.05 18.63 -30.37
N LYS A 269 24.67 17.69 -29.66
CA LYS A 269 24.63 16.25 -30.00
C LYS A 269 24.13 15.39 -28.83
N THR A 270 24.04 15.97 -27.62
CA THR A 270 23.75 15.22 -26.39
C THR A 270 22.48 15.72 -25.71
N LEU A 271 21.52 14.81 -25.50
CA LEU A 271 20.37 15.01 -24.63
C LEU A 271 20.58 14.17 -23.37
N ALA A 272 20.32 14.76 -22.21
CA ALA A 272 20.36 14.08 -20.94
C ALA A 272 18.94 13.92 -20.38
N ILE A 273 18.58 12.71 -19.96
CA ILE A 273 17.39 12.47 -19.14
C ILE A 273 17.83 12.68 -17.70
N THR A 274 17.41 13.79 -17.07
CA THR A 274 17.82 14.17 -15.72
C THR A 274 16.86 13.66 -14.64
N GLU A 275 15.60 13.44 -15.01
CA GLU A 275 14.58 12.87 -14.14
C GLU A 275 13.76 11.82 -14.90
N ILE A 276 13.42 10.72 -14.22
CA ILE A 276 12.70 9.60 -14.84
C ILE A 276 11.22 9.62 -14.46
N PRO A 277 10.32 9.09 -15.32
CA PRO A 277 8.92 9.01 -14.99
C PRO A 277 8.68 8.08 -13.80
N TYR A 278 7.74 8.44 -12.93
CA TYR A 278 7.34 7.62 -11.78
C TYR A 278 7.01 6.18 -12.18
N GLY A 279 7.49 5.22 -11.39
CA GLY A 279 7.30 3.79 -11.64
C GLY A 279 8.20 3.22 -12.74
N LYS A 280 9.18 4.00 -13.24
CA LYS A 280 10.25 3.53 -14.14
C LYS A 280 11.58 3.55 -13.41
N THR A 281 12.49 2.66 -13.84
CA THR A 281 13.84 2.56 -13.29
C THR A 281 14.86 2.59 -14.39
N THR A 282 16.07 3.08 -14.09
CA THR A 282 17.19 3.05 -15.03
C THR A 282 17.79 1.65 -15.18
N GLY A 283 17.41 0.72 -14.30
CA GLY A 283 17.99 -0.61 -14.24
C GLY A 283 19.34 -0.65 -13.53
N SER A 284 19.76 -1.86 -13.22
CA SER A 284 21.06 -2.19 -12.65
C SER A 284 21.60 -3.46 -13.34
N PRO A 285 22.87 -3.84 -13.08
CA PRO A 285 23.40 -5.08 -13.65
C PRO A 285 22.58 -6.33 -13.30
N SER A 286 21.89 -6.33 -12.16
CA SER A 286 21.03 -7.41 -11.70
C SER A 286 19.58 -7.32 -12.20
N LYS A 287 19.12 -6.12 -12.61
CA LYS A 287 17.75 -5.86 -13.05
C LYS A 287 17.74 -4.96 -14.29
N PRO A 288 17.65 -5.54 -15.51
CA PRO A 288 17.57 -4.77 -16.74
C PRO A 288 16.41 -3.76 -16.74
N SER A 289 16.64 -2.58 -17.29
CA SER A 289 15.65 -1.52 -17.35
C SER A 289 14.72 -1.66 -18.54
N GLN A 290 13.45 -1.89 -18.31
CA GLN A 290 12.43 -1.81 -19.36
C GLN A 290 12.36 -0.41 -20.00
N PHE A 291 12.70 0.64 -19.26
CA PHE A 291 12.71 2.01 -19.78
C PHE A 291 13.84 2.22 -20.78
N ILE A 292 15.08 1.83 -20.46
CA ILE A 292 16.22 1.88 -21.38
C ILE A 292 15.99 0.99 -22.59
N ASP A 293 15.52 -0.25 -22.39
CA ASP A 293 15.19 -1.18 -23.48
C ASP A 293 14.14 -0.58 -24.43
N SER A 294 13.17 0.17 -23.92
CA SER A 294 12.17 0.81 -24.75
C SER A 294 12.77 1.91 -25.66
N ILE A 295 13.78 2.63 -25.14
CA ILE A 295 14.52 3.63 -25.92
C ILE A 295 15.37 2.94 -27.00
N LEU A 296 16.11 1.90 -26.63
CA LEU A 296 16.93 1.12 -27.57
C LEU A 296 16.08 0.54 -28.69
N LYS A 297 14.94 -0.07 -28.37
CA LYS A 297 13.99 -0.56 -29.37
C LYS A 297 13.42 0.55 -30.27
N ALA A 298 13.28 1.77 -29.75
CA ALA A 298 12.83 2.91 -30.58
C ALA A 298 13.93 3.39 -31.54
N ILE A 299 15.20 3.30 -31.14
CA ILE A 299 16.37 3.58 -31.98
C ILE A 299 16.46 2.52 -33.09
N GLU A 300 16.39 1.23 -32.73
CA GLU A 300 16.42 0.11 -33.72
C GLU A 300 15.29 0.23 -34.77
N LYS A 301 14.11 0.68 -34.35
CA LYS A 301 12.97 0.91 -35.23
C LYS A 301 13.05 2.23 -36.00
N GLY A 302 14.14 2.98 -35.89
CA GLY A 302 14.34 4.26 -36.58
C GLY A 302 13.43 5.39 -36.13
N LYS A 303 12.71 5.22 -35.00
CA LYS A 303 11.85 6.27 -34.43
C LYS A 303 12.65 7.38 -33.75
N ILE A 304 13.82 7.08 -33.25
CA ILE A 304 14.77 7.99 -32.63
C ILE A 304 16.12 7.79 -33.35
N LYS A 305 16.74 8.89 -33.76
CA LYS A 305 18.11 8.87 -34.30
C LYS A 305 19.04 9.23 -33.12
N ALA A 306 19.65 8.23 -32.52
CA ALA A 306 20.67 8.39 -31.51
C ALA A 306 21.79 7.36 -31.70
N ARG A 307 22.97 7.69 -31.19
CA ARG A 307 24.16 6.82 -31.16
C ARG A 307 24.47 6.45 -29.74
#